data_97b43e8ecbc42c915eda55ca080c3c4c
#
_entry.id   97b43e8ecbc42c915eda55ca080c3c4c
#
_cell.length_a   1.000
_cell.length_b   1.000
_cell.length_c   1.000
_cell.angle_alpha   90.00
_cell.angle_beta   90.00
_cell.angle_gamma   90.00
#
_symmetry.space_group_name_H-M   'P 1'
#
loop_
_entity.id
_entity.type
_entity.pdbx_description
1 polymer ?
#
loop_
_entity_poly.entity_id
_entity_poly.type
_entity_poly.pdbx_seq_one_letter_code
_entity_poly.pdbx_strand_id
1 'polypeptide(L)'
;MTTKETDPGNLSISEKDKPGDSCDYSLTMQKFVAAVKALEDVVDYETGQLEQHIDPDFADINARKARGVRILNQTMKELLKFLDDRKKHEAESLLQALQIKLQRNRELLEIHLEAVASWQK
;
A
#
# COMPACT_ATOMS: atom_id res chain seq x y z
N MET A 1 22.53 -12.18 31.95
CA MET A 1 21.95 -11.76 31.87
C MET A 1 21.48 -11.23 31.52
N THR A 2 21.73 -11.65 31.35
CA THR A 2 20.90 -11.15 31.14
C THR A 2 20.48 -10.61 30.52
N THR A 3 20.92 -10.79 30.38
CA THR A 3 20.18 -10.35 29.96
C THR A 3 19.80 -10.07 29.18
N LYS A 4 20.13 -10.20 29.11
CA LYS A 4 19.41 -10.03 28.63
C LYS A 4 19.05 -9.69 27.99
N GLU A 5 19.43 -9.89 28.00
CA GLU A 5 18.75 -9.63 27.76
C GLU A 5 18.47 -9.35 27.10
N THR A 6 18.89 -9.73 27.15
CA THR A 6 18.23 -9.51 26.93
C THR A 6 17.99 -9.37 26.27
N ASP A 7 18.32 -9.73 26.39
CA ASP A 7 17.61 -9.66 26.13
C ASP A 7 17.35 -9.44 25.43
N PRO A 8 17.75 -9.45 25.59
CA PRO A 8 17.18 -9.38 25.24
C PRO A 8 16.94 -9.39 24.54
N GLY A 9 17.28 -9.77 24.40
CA GLY A 9 16.63 -9.90 24.23
C GLY A 9 16.45 -10.25 23.59
N ASN A 10 16.63 -10.76 23.88
CA ASN A 10 15.94 -11.11 23.78
C ASN A 10 15.50 -11.38 23.42
N LEU A 11 15.84 -11.52 23.47
CA LEU A 11 15.00 -11.86 23.62
C LEU A 11 14.47 -12.24 23.31
N SER A 12 14.68 -12.50 23.34
CA SER A 12 13.79 -12.86 23.36
C SER A 12 13.23 -13.28 23.08
N ILE A 13 13.28 -13.75 23.16
CA ILE A 13 12.49 -14.21 23.21
C ILE A 13 11.93 -14.63 22.85
N SER A 14 11.96 -15.11 22.81
CA SER A 14 11.17 -15.58 22.67
C SER A 14 10.66 -15.93 22.27
N GLU A 15 10.75 -16.21 22.22
CA GLU A 15 10.02 -16.52 22.05
C GLU A 15 9.43 -16.77 21.44
N LYS A 16 9.28 -17.19 21.36
CA LYS A 16 8.66 -17.50 21.08
C LYS A 16 7.77 -17.65 20.54
N ASP A 17 7.51 -18.11 20.51
CA ASP A 17 6.73 -18.00 20.24
C ASP A 17 5.86 -17.55 19.88
N LYS A 18 5.48 -17.52 19.96
CA LYS A 18 4.43 -16.92 19.74
C LYS A 18 4.25 -15.52 20.06
N PRO A 19 4.56 -14.95 21.08
CA PRO A 19 4.53 -13.51 21.33
C PRO A 19 5.34 -12.72 20.33
N GLY A 20 6.37 -13.31 19.86
CA GLY A 20 7.09 -12.74 18.73
C GLY A 20 6.20 -12.52 17.54
N ASP A 21 5.25 -13.42 17.33
CA ASP A 21 4.30 -13.33 16.23
C ASP A 21 3.46 -12.07 16.30
N SER A 22 3.04 -11.67 17.51
CA SER A 22 2.25 -10.46 17.71
C SER A 22 3.03 -9.22 17.30
N CYS A 23 4.29 -9.15 17.67
CA CYS A 23 5.18 -8.06 17.33
C CYS A 23 5.45 -8.03 15.82
N ASP A 24 5.70 -9.18 15.23
CA ASP A 24 5.94 -9.31 13.79
C ASP A 24 4.71 -8.91 12.99
N TYR A 25 3.53 -9.32 13.46
CA TYR A 25 2.30 -8.91 12.80
C TYR A 25 2.15 -7.37 12.82
N SER A 26 2.38 -6.77 13.98
CA SER A 26 2.25 -5.32 14.12
C SER A 26 3.18 -4.59 13.16
N LEU A 27 4.43 -5.03 13.08
CA LEU A 27 5.41 -4.43 12.17
C LEU A 27 5.00 -4.63 10.72
N THR A 28 4.56 -5.83 10.37
CA THR A 28 4.15 -6.15 9.01
C THR A 28 2.91 -5.33 8.63
N MET A 29 1.96 -5.19 9.56
CA MET A 29 0.77 -4.39 9.32
C MET A 29 1.12 -2.92 9.12
N GLN A 30 2.09 -2.39 9.87
CA GLN A 30 2.57 -1.02 9.67
C GLN A 30 3.16 -0.83 8.28
N LYS A 31 3.92 -1.81 7.80
CA LYS A 31 4.49 -1.76 6.45
C LYS A 31 3.39 -1.80 5.39
N PHE A 32 2.37 -2.62 5.63
CA PHE A 32 1.24 -2.74 4.72
C PHE A 32 0.47 -1.42 4.63
N VAL A 33 0.15 -0.83 5.78
CA VAL A 33 -0.54 0.46 5.85
C VAL A 33 0.26 1.54 5.14
N ALA A 34 1.57 1.57 5.37
CA ALA A 34 2.46 2.54 4.72
C ALA A 34 2.48 2.34 3.21
N ALA A 35 2.48 1.09 2.74
CA ALA A 35 2.46 0.79 1.31
C ALA A 35 1.15 1.24 0.66
N VAL A 36 0.01 0.99 1.33
CA VAL A 36 -1.30 1.44 0.85
C VAL A 36 -1.30 2.96 0.75
N LYS A 37 -0.86 3.64 1.81
CA LYS A 37 -0.87 5.10 1.84
C LYS A 37 0.05 5.70 0.78
N ALA A 38 1.22 5.13 0.59
CA ALA A 38 2.15 5.63 -0.42
C ALA A 38 1.53 5.55 -1.82
N LEU A 39 0.85 4.44 -2.13
CA LEU A 39 0.19 4.29 -3.41
C LEU A 39 -1.00 5.24 -3.53
N GLU A 40 -1.79 5.39 -2.46
CA GLU A 40 -2.88 6.36 -2.44
C GLU A 40 -2.40 7.77 -2.72
N ASP A 41 -1.27 8.16 -2.15
CA ASP A 41 -0.73 9.51 -2.34
C ASP A 41 -0.37 9.77 -3.80
N VAL A 42 0.22 8.80 -4.48
CA VAL A 42 0.55 8.93 -5.91
C VAL A 42 -0.73 9.02 -6.74
N VAL A 43 -1.70 8.16 -6.46
CA VAL A 43 -2.98 8.12 -7.17
C VAL A 43 -3.74 9.44 -6.94
N ASP A 44 -3.79 9.91 -5.71
CA ASP A 44 -4.48 11.17 -5.38
C ASP A 44 -3.82 12.35 -6.07
N TYR A 45 -2.49 12.35 -6.16
CA TYR A 45 -1.77 13.42 -6.85
C TYR A 45 -2.15 13.44 -8.33
N GLU A 46 -2.14 12.30 -8.99
CA GLU A 46 -2.50 12.22 -10.41
C GLU A 46 -3.97 12.61 -10.63
N THR A 47 -4.85 12.10 -9.76
CA THR A 47 -6.28 12.42 -9.83
C THR A 47 -6.49 13.93 -9.72
N GLY A 48 -5.80 14.58 -8.78
CA GLY A 48 -5.88 16.02 -8.60
C GLY A 48 -5.43 16.79 -9.84
N GLN A 49 -4.34 16.34 -10.46
CA GLN A 49 -3.84 16.96 -11.69
C GLN A 49 -4.88 16.84 -12.81
N LEU A 50 -5.45 15.66 -12.97
CA LEU A 50 -6.45 15.43 -14.01
C LEU A 50 -7.73 16.25 -13.78
N GLU A 51 -8.14 16.37 -12.53
CA GLU A 51 -9.34 17.17 -12.19
C GLU A 51 -9.13 18.63 -12.46
N GLN A 52 -7.90 19.12 -12.37
CA GLN A 52 -7.55 20.50 -12.65
C GLN A 52 -7.18 20.72 -14.12
N HIS A 53 -7.31 19.70 -14.95
CA HIS A 53 -6.94 19.73 -16.37
C HIS A 53 -5.46 20.07 -16.60
N ILE A 54 -4.61 19.62 -15.66
CA ILE A 54 -3.17 19.74 -15.77
C ILE A 54 -2.65 18.40 -16.29
N ASP A 55 -1.76 18.44 -17.30
CA ASP A 55 -1.15 17.22 -17.82
C ASP A 55 -0.12 16.70 -16.83
N PRO A 56 -0.32 15.51 -16.23
CA PRO A 56 0.68 14.94 -15.33
C PRO A 56 1.90 14.44 -16.09
N ASP A 57 3.01 14.30 -15.36
CA ASP A 57 4.16 13.57 -15.88
C ASP A 57 3.85 12.08 -15.76
N PHE A 58 3.21 11.55 -16.79
CA PHE A 58 2.74 10.16 -16.76
C PHE A 58 3.86 9.14 -16.62
N ALA A 59 5.02 9.41 -17.18
CA ALA A 59 6.16 8.49 -17.08
C ALA A 59 6.61 8.35 -15.61
N ASP A 60 6.75 9.49 -14.93
CA ASP A 60 7.14 9.49 -13.52
C ASP A 60 6.06 8.86 -12.64
N ILE A 61 4.80 9.25 -12.86
CA ILE A 61 3.68 8.73 -12.06
C ILE A 61 3.52 7.23 -12.26
N ASN A 62 3.60 6.75 -13.50
CA ASN A 62 3.48 5.32 -13.77
C ASN A 62 4.61 4.52 -13.12
N ALA A 63 5.82 5.06 -13.11
CA ALA A 63 6.94 4.42 -12.42
C ALA A 63 6.69 4.33 -10.92
N ARG A 64 6.15 5.38 -10.32
CA ARG A 64 5.81 5.41 -8.90
C ARG A 64 4.68 4.45 -8.56
N LYS A 65 3.64 4.39 -9.41
CA LYS A 65 2.54 3.44 -9.24
C LYS A 65 3.05 2.00 -9.32
N ALA A 66 3.90 1.70 -10.30
CA ALA A 66 4.43 0.35 -10.46
C ALA A 66 5.24 -0.07 -9.24
N ARG A 67 6.06 0.84 -8.71
CA ARG A 67 6.82 0.58 -7.50
C ARG A 67 5.89 0.37 -6.31
N GLY A 68 4.87 1.22 -6.18
CA GLY A 68 3.90 1.13 -5.10
C GLY A 68 3.15 -0.20 -5.11
N VAL A 69 2.71 -0.65 -6.28
CA VAL A 69 2.02 -1.92 -6.43
C VAL A 69 2.94 -3.08 -6.05
N ARG A 70 4.20 -3.01 -6.48
CA ARG A 70 5.16 -4.06 -6.18
C ARG A 70 5.41 -4.18 -4.68
N ILE A 71 5.59 -3.03 -4.00
CA ILE A 71 5.79 -3.00 -2.55
C ILE A 71 4.55 -3.50 -1.83
N LEU A 72 3.38 -3.07 -2.28
CA LEU A 72 2.11 -3.50 -1.69
C LEU A 72 1.94 -5.01 -1.79
N ASN A 73 2.20 -5.58 -2.97
CA ASN A 73 2.10 -7.02 -3.16
C ASN A 73 3.07 -7.78 -2.28
N GLN A 74 4.26 -7.25 -2.11
CA GLN A 74 5.29 -7.87 -1.27
C GLN A 74 4.89 -7.85 0.20
N THR A 75 4.41 -6.71 0.69
CA THR A 75 3.96 -6.61 2.08
C THR A 75 2.71 -7.45 2.32
N MET A 76 1.84 -7.55 1.31
CA MET A 76 0.64 -8.37 1.43
C MET A 76 0.99 -9.86 1.58
N LYS A 77 1.98 -10.35 0.84
CA LYS A 77 2.43 -11.73 0.96
C LYS A 77 2.93 -12.02 2.38
N GLU A 78 3.67 -11.06 2.96
CA GLU A 78 4.15 -11.21 4.33
C GLU A 78 2.98 -11.19 5.32
N LEU A 79 2.04 -10.30 5.09
CA LEU A 79 0.88 -10.13 5.99
C LEU A 79 -0.01 -11.38 6.00
N LEU A 80 -0.15 -12.05 4.86
CA LEU A 80 -1.01 -13.23 4.75
C LEU A 80 -0.62 -14.34 5.73
N LYS A 81 0.64 -14.37 6.15
CA LYS A 81 1.12 -15.37 7.12
C LYS A 81 0.49 -15.19 8.50
N PHE A 82 -0.05 -14.02 8.79
CA PHE A 82 -0.56 -13.69 10.12
C PHE A 82 -2.07 -13.53 10.18
N LEU A 83 -2.76 -13.64 9.03
CA LEU A 83 -4.17 -13.25 8.97
C LEU A 83 -5.07 -14.30 9.61
N ASP A 84 -5.87 -13.86 10.59
CA ASP A 84 -7.09 -14.52 11.01
C ASP A 84 -8.26 -13.71 10.41
N ASP A 85 -9.49 -14.11 10.69
CA ASP A 85 -10.67 -13.47 10.10
C ASP A 85 -10.75 -11.98 10.40
N ARG A 86 -10.42 -11.59 11.63
CA ARG A 86 -10.51 -10.20 12.05
C ARG A 86 -9.44 -9.35 11.38
N LYS A 87 -8.19 -9.83 11.38
CA LYS A 87 -7.08 -9.13 10.75
C LYS A 87 -7.28 -9.02 9.24
N LYS A 88 -7.82 -10.08 8.65
CA LYS A 88 -8.15 -10.10 7.24
C LYS A 88 -9.16 -9.00 6.90
N HIS A 89 -10.15 -8.80 7.76
CA HIS A 89 -11.16 -7.76 7.55
C HIS A 89 -10.55 -6.37 7.52
N GLU A 90 -9.61 -6.09 8.44
CA GLU A 90 -8.91 -4.81 8.46
C GLU A 90 -8.13 -4.57 7.17
N ALA A 91 -7.41 -5.59 6.72
CA ALA A 91 -6.63 -5.50 5.48
C ALA A 91 -7.55 -5.28 4.28
N GLU A 92 -8.66 -6.00 4.22
CA GLU A 92 -9.63 -5.88 3.14
C GLU A 92 -10.25 -4.49 3.07
N SER A 93 -10.53 -3.90 4.24
CA SER A 93 -11.09 -2.54 4.30
C SER A 93 -10.14 -1.52 3.69
N LEU A 94 -8.84 -1.64 4.01
CA LEU A 94 -7.83 -0.75 3.46
C LEU A 94 -7.69 -0.92 1.95
N LEU A 95 -7.70 -2.16 1.48
CA LEU A 95 -7.61 -2.45 0.05
C LEU A 95 -8.84 -1.96 -0.70
N GLN A 96 -10.02 -2.07 -0.10
CA GLN A 96 -11.25 -1.60 -0.71
C GLN A 96 -11.23 -0.09 -0.88
N ALA A 97 -10.77 0.65 0.12
CA ALA A 97 -10.63 2.10 0.03
C ALA A 97 -9.66 2.49 -1.08
N LEU A 98 -8.54 1.78 -1.18
CA LEU A 98 -7.57 2.01 -2.25
C LEU A 98 -8.19 1.72 -3.62
N GLN A 99 -8.96 0.64 -3.73
CA GLN A 99 -9.60 0.24 -4.97
C GLN A 99 -10.56 1.31 -5.49
N ILE A 100 -11.30 1.94 -4.58
CA ILE A 100 -12.21 3.03 -4.94
C ILE A 100 -11.41 4.20 -5.56
N LYS A 101 -10.28 4.55 -4.97
CA LYS A 101 -9.42 5.61 -5.49
C LYS A 101 -8.83 5.26 -6.85
N LEU A 102 -8.41 4.01 -7.02
CA LEU A 102 -7.86 3.54 -8.29
C LEU A 102 -8.94 3.55 -9.39
N GLN A 103 -10.16 3.20 -9.05
CA GLN A 103 -11.28 3.22 -9.99
C GLN A 103 -11.55 4.65 -10.46
N ARG A 104 -11.61 5.59 -9.53
CA ARG A 104 -11.81 7.00 -9.86
C ARG A 104 -10.68 7.53 -10.75
N ASN A 105 -9.46 7.19 -10.39
CA ASN A 105 -8.28 7.58 -11.14
C ASN A 105 -8.35 7.05 -12.58
N ARG A 106 -8.74 5.78 -12.74
CA ARG A 106 -8.86 5.16 -14.05
C ARG A 106 -9.91 5.87 -14.91
N GLU A 107 -11.05 6.20 -14.32
CA GLU A 107 -12.12 6.91 -15.03
C GLU A 107 -11.65 8.25 -15.57
N LEU A 108 -10.91 8.99 -14.75
CA LEU A 108 -10.38 10.29 -15.17
C LEU A 108 -9.32 10.15 -16.25
N LEU A 109 -8.49 9.10 -16.16
CA LEU A 109 -7.49 8.82 -17.19
C LEU A 109 -8.15 8.51 -18.54
N GLU A 110 -9.23 7.73 -18.51
CA GLU A 110 -9.97 7.39 -19.72
C GLU A 110 -10.56 8.65 -20.37
N ILE A 111 -11.15 9.53 -19.57
CA ILE A 111 -11.70 10.80 -20.04
C ILE A 111 -10.58 11.65 -20.68
N HIS A 112 -9.42 11.71 -20.01
CA HIS A 112 -8.30 12.48 -20.51
C HIS A 112 -7.80 11.93 -21.84
N LEU A 113 -7.66 10.62 -21.95
CA LEU A 113 -7.21 9.99 -23.19
C LEU A 113 -8.19 10.22 -24.35
N GLU A 114 -9.49 10.18 -24.08
CA GLU A 114 -10.50 10.46 -25.08
C GLU A 114 -10.42 11.91 -25.55
N ALA A 115 -10.21 12.84 -24.63
CA ALA A 115 -10.09 14.25 -24.97
C ALA A 115 -8.87 14.48 -25.86
N VAL A 116 -7.73 13.88 -25.52
CA VAL A 116 -6.49 14.00 -26.31
C VAL A 116 -6.71 13.40 -27.71
N ALA A 117 -7.33 12.24 -27.79
CA ALA A 117 -7.61 11.59 -29.08
C ALA A 117 -8.49 12.46 -29.96
N SER A 118 -9.50 13.13 -29.36
CA SER A 118 -10.37 14.03 -30.09
C SER A 118 -9.61 15.23 -30.66
N TRP A 119 -8.64 15.73 -29.92
CA TRP A 119 -7.84 16.87 -30.36
C TRP A 119 -6.91 16.54 -31.52
N GLN A 120 -6.51 15.26 -31.64
CA GLN A 120 -5.58 14.83 -32.67
C GLN A 120 -6.26 14.51 -33.99
N LYS A 121 -7.58 14.53 -34.01
CA LYS A 121 -8.32 14.36 -35.26
C LYS A 121 -8.41 15.68 -36.00
#